data_a87599e2039240c9c5b64b74c4395b35
#
_entry.id   a87599e2039240c9c5b64b74c4395b35
#
_cell.length_a   1.000
_cell.length_b   1.000
_cell.length_c   1.000
_cell.angle_alpha   90.00
_cell.angle_beta   90.00
_cell.angle_gamma   90.00
#
_symmetry.space_group_name_H-M   'P 1'
#
loop_
_entity.id
_entity.type
_entity.pdbx_description
1 polymer ?
#
loop_
_entity_poly.entity_id
_entity_poly.type
_entity_poly.pdbx_seq_one_letter_code
_entity_poly.pdbx_strand_id
1 'polypeptide(L)'
;MFSVFVALLIACGVEGDVAAQRSGSDAESALAREMERIRARVDSIDAIFQPLPLLRPSAEAALRRFDNDAQLVAARRLGISPRTAGAALDDLVAGGQVVKLADDSEHWVVRRLDSSSPYLTRDGAAALNEIAQRFHRALARIGAPAFRLEMTSALRSAEAQESLRRTNVNAAVGESTHQYGTTFDIAYSAFGPPLKPVLQVRIPEAPWLAAHLEGVAATLAETVAARRSRELMAVLGNVLVEMQSEGKIMVTLERLQPVFHVTVARRF
;
A
#
# COMPACT_ATOMS: atom_id res chain seq x y z
N MET A 1 -19.95 7.79 -20.68
CA MET A 1 -19.11 8.92 -20.23
C MET A 1 -17.77 9.05 -20.95
N PHE A 2 -17.58 8.39 -22.09
CA PHE A 2 -16.32 8.32 -22.85
C PHE A 2 -16.28 9.21 -24.12
N SER A 3 -17.41 9.83 -24.51
CA SER A 3 -17.47 10.63 -25.75
C SER A 3 -17.02 12.10 -25.62
N VAL A 4 -16.74 12.60 -24.44
CA VAL A 4 -16.45 14.03 -24.23
C VAL A 4 -14.97 14.38 -24.40
N PHE A 5 -14.03 13.42 -24.29
CA PHE A 5 -12.59 13.71 -24.35
C PHE A 5 -12.02 13.81 -25.77
N VAL A 6 -12.67 13.22 -26.77
CA VAL A 6 -12.24 13.32 -28.19
C VAL A 6 -12.62 14.66 -28.81
N ALA A 7 -13.66 15.31 -28.32
CA ALA A 7 -14.17 16.55 -28.93
C ALA A 7 -13.36 17.82 -28.58
N LEU A 8 -12.48 17.79 -27.57
CA LEU A 8 -11.73 19.01 -27.16
C LEU A 8 -10.45 19.26 -27.96
N LEU A 9 -10.00 18.32 -28.78
CA LEU A 9 -8.82 18.46 -29.65
C LEU A 9 -9.15 18.99 -31.05
N ILE A 10 -10.43 19.12 -31.41
CA ILE A 10 -10.88 19.53 -32.77
C ILE A 10 -11.26 21.01 -32.88
N ALA A 11 -11.26 21.77 -31.78
CA ALA A 11 -11.79 23.15 -31.75
C ALA A 11 -10.76 24.27 -32.00
N CYS A 12 -9.56 23.99 -32.51
CA CYS A 12 -8.67 25.03 -33.04
C CYS A 12 -8.62 24.91 -34.55
N GLY A 13 -9.57 25.60 -35.22
CA GLY A 13 -9.61 25.73 -36.65
C GLY A 13 -8.35 26.46 -37.17
N VAL A 14 -7.53 25.77 -37.96
CA VAL A 14 -6.63 26.35 -38.95
C VAL A 14 -6.87 25.60 -40.21
N GLU A 15 -7.37 26.29 -41.20
CA GLU A 15 -7.39 25.84 -42.60
C GLU A 15 -5.92 25.64 -43.03
N GLY A 16 -5.60 24.47 -43.43
CA GLY A 16 -4.30 24.21 -44.04
C GLY A 16 -3.74 22.83 -43.69
N ASP A 17 -3.60 22.07 -44.72
CA ASP A 17 -2.65 20.99 -44.87
C ASP A 17 -3.16 19.56 -44.59
N VAL A 18 -3.25 18.82 -45.68
CA VAL A 18 -3.48 17.35 -45.69
C VAL A 18 -2.47 16.60 -44.79
N ALA A 19 -1.30 17.18 -44.56
CA ALA A 19 -0.28 16.66 -43.66
C ALA A 19 -0.70 16.76 -42.17
N ALA A 20 -1.34 17.85 -41.76
CA ALA A 20 -1.84 18.04 -40.42
C ALA A 20 -3.02 17.09 -40.09
N GLN A 21 -3.89 16.85 -41.06
CA GLN A 21 -4.99 15.89 -40.94
C GLN A 21 -4.49 14.43 -40.86
N ARG A 22 -3.45 14.07 -41.62
CA ARG A 22 -2.83 12.74 -41.53
C ARG A 22 -2.13 12.54 -40.16
N SER A 23 -1.41 13.54 -39.71
CA SER A 23 -0.74 13.50 -38.38
C SER A 23 -1.76 13.36 -37.22
N GLY A 24 -2.92 14.02 -37.32
CA GLY A 24 -4.00 13.88 -36.35
C GLY A 24 -4.61 12.47 -36.31
N SER A 25 -4.85 11.91 -37.52
CA SER A 25 -5.37 10.53 -37.68
C SER A 25 -4.37 9.48 -37.18
N ASP A 26 -3.08 9.69 -37.39
CA ASP A 26 -2.02 8.77 -36.94
C ASP A 26 -1.87 8.79 -35.43
N ALA A 27 -1.93 9.97 -34.80
CA ALA A 27 -1.90 10.13 -33.34
C ALA A 27 -3.14 9.51 -32.66
N GLU A 28 -4.34 9.68 -33.24
CA GLU A 28 -5.57 9.08 -32.77
C GLU A 28 -5.51 7.54 -32.85
N SER A 29 -5.01 7.01 -33.93
CA SER A 29 -4.82 5.59 -34.13
C SER A 29 -3.76 5.02 -33.17
N ALA A 30 -2.69 5.77 -32.88
CA ALA A 30 -1.66 5.40 -31.91
C ALA A 30 -2.23 5.37 -30.47
N LEU A 31 -3.02 6.38 -30.10
CA LEU A 31 -3.71 6.44 -28.82
C LEU A 31 -4.65 5.24 -28.64
N ALA A 32 -5.46 4.92 -29.64
CA ALA A 32 -6.38 3.78 -29.58
C ALA A 32 -5.63 2.46 -29.37
N ARG A 33 -4.50 2.25 -30.07
CA ARG A 33 -3.65 1.06 -29.89
C ARG A 33 -3.07 0.98 -28.47
N GLU A 34 -2.56 2.08 -27.92
CA GLU A 34 -2.01 2.09 -26.56
C GLU A 34 -3.09 1.85 -25.51
N MET A 35 -4.29 2.40 -25.67
CA MET A 35 -5.42 2.12 -24.78
C MET A 35 -5.82 0.64 -24.81
N GLU A 36 -5.78 -0.02 -25.95
CA GLU A 36 -6.05 -1.46 -26.06
C GLU A 36 -4.93 -2.28 -25.38
N ARG A 37 -3.66 -1.89 -25.54
CA ARG A 37 -2.53 -2.51 -24.84
C ARG A 37 -2.67 -2.37 -23.32
N ILE A 38 -3.11 -1.21 -22.83
CA ILE A 38 -3.35 -0.97 -21.41
C ILE A 38 -4.45 -1.90 -20.91
N ARG A 39 -5.59 -2.01 -21.61
CA ARG A 39 -6.68 -2.92 -21.27
C ARG A 39 -6.19 -4.37 -21.21
N ALA A 40 -5.56 -4.84 -22.27
CA ALA A 40 -5.03 -6.20 -22.33
C ALA A 40 -4.04 -6.51 -21.20
N ARG A 41 -3.19 -5.52 -20.84
CA ARG A 41 -2.25 -5.66 -19.71
C ARG A 41 -2.99 -5.76 -18.39
N VAL A 42 -3.99 -4.93 -18.14
CA VAL A 42 -4.82 -4.92 -16.92
C VAL A 42 -5.58 -6.24 -16.79
N ASP A 43 -6.18 -6.74 -17.87
CA ASP A 43 -6.86 -8.03 -17.90
C ASP A 43 -5.89 -9.19 -17.62
N SER A 44 -4.68 -9.13 -18.17
CA SER A 44 -3.61 -10.09 -17.87
C SER A 44 -3.24 -10.08 -16.38
N ILE A 45 -3.16 -8.92 -15.75
CA ILE A 45 -2.89 -8.80 -14.30
C ILE A 45 -4.04 -9.40 -13.50
N ASP A 46 -5.29 -9.12 -13.86
CA ASP A 46 -6.46 -9.68 -13.19
C ASP A 46 -6.48 -11.22 -13.28
N ALA A 47 -6.16 -11.77 -14.45
CA ALA A 47 -6.12 -13.20 -14.70
C ALA A 47 -5.10 -13.95 -13.82
N ILE A 48 -3.99 -13.31 -13.42
CA ILE A 48 -2.99 -13.90 -12.52
C ILE A 48 -3.60 -14.27 -11.17
N PHE A 49 -4.53 -13.45 -10.66
CA PHE A 49 -5.11 -13.64 -9.34
C PHE A 49 -6.31 -14.60 -9.31
N GLN A 50 -6.99 -14.82 -10.45
CA GLN A 50 -8.20 -15.66 -10.51
C GLN A 50 -8.01 -17.08 -9.94
N PRO A 51 -6.92 -17.82 -10.23
CA PRO A 51 -6.74 -19.17 -9.72
C PRO A 51 -6.13 -19.23 -8.31
N LEU A 52 -5.81 -18.09 -7.69
CA LEU A 52 -5.12 -18.11 -6.40
C LEU A 52 -6.06 -18.53 -5.28
N PRO A 53 -5.58 -19.40 -4.37
CA PRO A 53 -6.34 -19.76 -3.19
C PRO A 53 -6.44 -18.57 -2.23
N LEU A 54 -7.58 -18.46 -1.55
CA LEU A 54 -7.74 -17.54 -0.44
C LEU A 54 -6.93 -18.00 0.78
N LEU A 55 -6.78 -17.11 1.76
CA LEU A 55 -6.09 -17.41 3.00
C LEU A 55 -6.76 -18.60 3.69
N ARG A 56 -5.97 -19.61 4.03
CA ARG A 56 -6.47 -20.85 4.66
C ARG A 56 -6.95 -20.57 6.09
N PRO A 57 -7.97 -21.28 6.59
CA PRO A 57 -8.44 -21.12 7.96
C PRO A 57 -7.35 -21.31 9.02
N SER A 58 -6.38 -22.20 8.80
CA SER A 58 -5.23 -22.37 9.69
C SER A 58 -4.30 -21.16 9.72
N ALA A 59 -4.09 -20.52 8.59
CA ALA A 59 -3.31 -19.28 8.50
C ALA A 59 -4.06 -18.12 9.16
N GLU A 60 -5.38 -17.99 8.94
CA GLU A 60 -6.20 -17.03 9.68
C GLU A 60 -6.13 -17.23 11.19
N ALA A 61 -6.22 -18.47 11.66
CA ALA A 61 -6.10 -18.80 13.08
C ALA A 61 -4.73 -18.43 13.64
N ALA A 62 -3.66 -18.68 12.86
CA ALA A 62 -2.31 -18.28 13.26
C ALA A 62 -2.19 -16.75 13.37
N LEU A 63 -2.80 -15.99 12.45
CA LEU A 63 -2.79 -14.52 12.47
C LEU A 63 -3.76 -13.90 13.51
N ARG A 64 -4.43 -14.71 14.32
CA ARG A 64 -5.28 -14.28 15.45
C ARG A 64 -4.81 -14.82 16.77
N ARG A 65 -3.64 -15.46 16.78
CA ARG A 65 -3.12 -16.13 17.96
C ARG A 65 -2.72 -15.16 19.06
N PHE A 66 -2.20 -13.99 18.72
CA PHE A 66 -1.72 -13.02 19.67
C PHE A 66 -2.78 -11.97 19.96
N ASP A 67 -3.11 -11.81 21.23
CA ASP A 67 -3.96 -10.74 21.74
C ASP A 67 -3.17 -9.45 21.96
N ASN A 68 -3.88 -8.39 22.31
CA ASN A 68 -3.26 -7.10 22.59
C ASN A 68 -2.26 -7.16 23.75
N ASP A 69 -2.52 -7.96 24.77
CA ASP A 69 -1.67 -8.02 25.96
C ASP A 69 -0.31 -8.66 25.65
N ALA A 70 -0.29 -9.74 24.88
CA ALA A 70 0.95 -10.36 24.40
C ALA A 70 1.77 -9.38 23.55
N GLN A 71 1.12 -8.63 22.68
CA GLN A 71 1.78 -7.63 21.84
C GLN A 71 2.28 -6.43 22.65
N LEU A 72 1.55 -5.99 23.70
CA LEU A 72 2.01 -4.93 24.61
C LEU A 72 3.29 -5.32 25.34
N VAL A 73 3.43 -6.56 25.76
CA VAL A 73 4.69 -7.05 26.39
C VAL A 73 5.87 -6.88 25.43
N ALA A 74 5.71 -7.25 24.17
CA ALA A 74 6.76 -7.10 23.17
C ALA A 74 7.03 -5.62 22.85
N ALA A 75 5.98 -4.81 22.68
CA ALA A 75 6.08 -3.39 22.38
C ALA A 75 6.81 -2.62 23.51
N ARG A 76 6.46 -2.87 24.78
CA ARG A 76 7.14 -2.28 25.94
C ARG A 76 8.62 -2.65 26.02
N ARG A 77 8.97 -3.87 25.66
CA ARG A 77 10.35 -4.36 25.71
C ARG A 77 11.23 -3.78 24.61
N LEU A 78 10.69 -3.59 23.41
CA LEU A 78 11.47 -3.27 22.21
C LEU A 78 11.29 -1.81 21.74
N GLY A 79 10.22 -1.17 22.16
CA GLY A 79 9.82 0.15 21.72
C GLY A 79 10.41 1.30 22.52
N ILE A 80 9.96 2.48 22.18
CA ILE A 80 10.20 3.71 22.94
C ILE A 80 9.22 3.80 24.11
N SER A 81 9.50 4.63 25.11
CA SER A 81 8.50 4.95 26.14
C SER A 81 7.36 5.78 25.52
N PRO A 82 6.09 5.47 25.85
CA PRO A 82 4.96 6.29 25.41
C PRO A 82 5.16 7.75 25.82
N ARG A 83 4.90 8.67 24.93
CA ARG A 83 5.10 10.10 25.15
C ARG A 83 3.84 10.89 24.78
N THR A 84 3.75 12.07 25.41
CA THR A 84 2.76 13.09 25.05
C THR A 84 3.11 13.71 23.70
N ALA A 85 2.10 14.24 22.97
CA ALA A 85 2.26 14.80 21.63
C ALA A 85 3.19 16.04 21.58
N GLY A 86 3.64 16.42 20.41
CA GLY A 86 4.34 17.67 20.14
C GLY A 86 5.87 17.57 20.27
N ALA A 87 6.50 18.43 21.05
CA ALA A 87 7.97 18.55 21.16
C ALA A 87 8.73 17.22 21.39
N ALA A 88 8.04 16.24 21.96
CA ALA A 88 8.61 14.91 22.21
C ALA A 88 8.89 14.10 20.93
N LEU A 89 8.20 14.35 19.80
CA LEU A 89 8.46 13.63 18.55
C LEU A 89 9.77 14.10 17.91
N ASP A 90 10.03 15.42 17.95
CA ASP A 90 11.25 16.00 17.41
C ASP A 90 12.48 15.48 18.20
N ASP A 91 12.37 15.35 19.52
CA ASP A 91 13.42 14.77 20.36
C ASP A 91 13.68 13.29 20.00
N LEU A 92 12.64 12.51 19.75
CA LEU A 92 12.77 11.09 19.34
C LEU A 92 13.47 10.97 17.99
N VAL A 93 13.13 11.85 17.05
CA VAL A 93 13.77 11.93 15.73
C VAL A 93 15.22 12.35 15.85
N ALA A 94 15.51 13.44 16.58
CA ALA A 94 16.86 13.94 16.81
C ALA A 94 17.74 12.91 17.54
N GLY A 95 17.16 12.18 18.48
CA GLY A 95 17.82 11.08 19.21
C GLY A 95 17.94 9.79 18.39
N GLY A 96 17.41 9.74 17.16
CA GLY A 96 17.46 8.57 16.29
C GLY A 96 16.68 7.36 16.81
N GLN A 97 15.75 7.57 17.73
CA GLN A 97 14.90 6.52 18.33
C GLN A 97 13.78 6.09 17.40
N VAL A 98 13.31 7.02 16.55
CA VAL A 98 12.34 6.75 15.51
C VAL A 98 12.82 7.27 14.16
N VAL A 99 12.32 6.68 13.09
CA VAL A 99 12.57 7.09 11.71
C VAL A 99 11.24 7.43 11.05
N LYS A 100 11.24 8.49 10.23
CA LYS A 100 10.07 8.85 9.41
C LYS A 100 9.95 7.88 8.24
N LEU A 101 8.77 7.33 8.06
CA LEU A 101 8.42 6.57 6.85
C LEU A 101 8.21 7.55 5.69
N ALA A 102 8.71 7.22 4.51
CA ALA A 102 8.37 7.95 3.29
C ALA A 102 6.88 7.78 3.00
N ASP A 103 6.20 8.86 2.64
CA ASP A 103 4.77 8.84 2.32
C ASP A 103 4.49 7.97 1.08
N ASP A 104 5.45 7.94 0.13
CA ASP A 104 5.43 7.15 -1.09
C ASP A 104 6.80 6.49 -1.30
N SER A 105 6.84 5.16 -1.38
CA SER A 105 8.08 4.40 -1.53
C SER A 105 7.89 3.25 -2.53
N GLU A 106 8.96 2.55 -2.88
CA GLU A 106 8.88 1.34 -3.71
C GLU A 106 8.02 0.24 -3.05
N HIS A 107 7.93 0.23 -1.72
CA HIS A 107 7.40 -0.88 -0.94
C HIS A 107 6.01 -0.61 -0.36
N TRP A 108 5.72 0.65 -0.06
CA TRP A 108 4.44 1.06 0.55
C TRP A 108 4.03 2.46 0.16
N VAL A 109 2.76 2.74 0.38
CA VAL A 109 2.18 4.08 0.41
C VAL A 109 1.61 4.32 1.80
N VAL A 110 1.83 5.51 2.34
CA VAL A 110 1.19 5.94 3.58
C VAL A 110 -0.06 6.71 3.19
N ARG A 111 -1.22 6.13 3.46
CA ARG A 111 -2.49 6.84 3.28
C ARG A 111 -2.67 7.84 4.42
N ARG A 112 -3.77 8.57 4.40
CA ARG A 112 -4.07 9.53 5.46
C ARG A 112 -4.08 8.85 6.82
N LEU A 113 -3.21 9.31 7.72
CA LEU A 113 -3.12 8.86 9.10
C LEU A 113 -3.90 9.82 10.00
N ASP A 114 -5.16 9.50 10.32
CA ASP A 114 -6.04 10.42 11.08
C ASP A 114 -5.68 10.52 12.56
N SER A 115 -5.06 9.47 13.13
CA SER A 115 -4.77 9.38 14.56
C SER A 115 -3.36 8.82 14.87
N SER A 116 -2.46 8.85 13.90
CA SER A 116 -1.08 8.40 14.07
C SER A 116 -0.13 9.22 13.19
N SER A 117 1.16 9.12 13.47
CA SER A 117 2.22 9.81 12.73
C SER A 117 3.06 8.77 11.98
N PRO A 118 3.60 9.08 10.79
CA PRO A 118 4.34 8.13 9.94
C PRO A 118 5.76 7.87 10.47
N TYR A 119 5.87 7.44 11.71
CA TYR A 119 7.16 7.15 12.36
C TYR A 119 7.12 5.76 12.97
N LEU A 120 8.25 5.07 12.92
CA LEU A 120 8.49 3.79 13.59
C LEU A 120 9.88 3.80 14.24
N THR A 121 10.11 2.92 15.21
CA THR A 121 11.48 2.59 15.63
C THR A 121 12.25 1.99 14.45
N ARG A 122 13.59 1.94 14.54
CA ARG A 122 14.42 1.32 13.49
C ARG A 122 14.02 -0.13 13.25
N ASP A 123 13.78 -0.90 14.32
CA ASP A 123 13.31 -2.29 14.19
C ASP A 123 11.91 -2.37 13.57
N GLY A 124 11.00 -1.43 13.89
CA GLY A 124 9.68 -1.34 13.24
C GLY A 124 9.76 -1.08 11.73
N ALA A 125 10.61 -0.12 11.34
CA ALA A 125 10.82 0.18 9.93
C ALA A 125 11.52 -0.97 9.18
N ALA A 126 12.47 -1.65 9.83
CA ALA A 126 13.14 -2.82 9.26
C ALA A 126 12.17 -4.00 9.08
N ALA A 127 11.28 -4.24 10.06
CA ALA A 127 10.23 -5.25 9.96
C ALA A 127 9.27 -4.96 8.79
N LEU A 128 8.78 -3.72 8.67
CA LEU A 128 7.93 -3.30 7.57
C LEU A 128 8.61 -3.52 6.22
N ASN A 129 9.88 -3.12 6.11
CA ASN A 129 10.66 -3.30 4.88
C ASN A 129 10.83 -4.79 4.52
N GLU A 130 11.13 -5.65 5.49
CA GLU A 130 11.24 -7.10 5.25
C GLU A 130 9.91 -7.72 4.82
N ILE A 131 8.78 -7.34 5.45
CA ILE A 131 7.44 -7.76 5.03
C ILE A 131 7.20 -7.39 3.57
N ALA A 132 7.44 -6.14 3.21
CA ALA A 132 7.22 -5.65 1.85
C ALA A 132 8.10 -6.35 0.81
N GLN A 133 9.37 -6.57 1.12
CA GLN A 133 10.28 -7.31 0.24
C GLN A 133 9.84 -8.77 0.06
N ARG A 134 9.39 -9.44 1.13
CA ARG A 134 8.87 -10.82 1.04
C ARG A 134 7.58 -10.85 0.24
N PHE A 135 6.68 -9.87 0.44
CA PHE A 135 5.46 -9.74 -0.33
C PHE A 135 5.75 -9.54 -1.82
N HIS A 136 6.66 -8.61 -2.19
CA HIS A 136 7.08 -8.42 -3.58
C HIS A 136 7.70 -9.68 -4.20
N ARG A 137 8.52 -10.41 -3.44
CA ARG A 137 9.05 -11.71 -3.93
C ARG A 137 7.94 -12.75 -4.15
N ALA A 138 6.93 -12.77 -3.28
CA ALA A 138 5.78 -13.66 -3.44
C ALA A 138 4.94 -13.30 -4.67
N LEU A 139 4.69 -11.99 -4.91
CA LEU A 139 4.04 -11.50 -6.12
C LEU A 139 4.83 -11.84 -7.39
N ALA A 140 6.16 -11.64 -7.36
CA ALA A 140 7.02 -11.96 -8.50
C ALA A 140 6.98 -13.45 -8.89
N ARG A 141 6.89 -14.37 -7.91
CA ARG A 141 6.78 -15.81 -8.17
C ARG A 141 5.54 -16.21 -8.95
N ILE A 142 4.47 -15.44 -8.84
CA ILE A 142 3.22 -15.65 -9.58
C ILE A 142 3.12 -14.77 -10.83
N GLY A 143 4.16 -13.98 -11.15
CA GLY A 143 4.16 -13.08 -12.30
C GLY A 143 3.34 -11.80 -12.11
N ALA A 144 2.90 -11.51 -10.89
CA ALA A 144 2.13 -10.32 -10.57
C ALA A 144 3.04 -9.08 -10.43
N PRO A 145 2.52 -7.88 -10.74
CA PRO A 145 3.21 -6.63 -10.46
C PRO A 145 3.48 -6.45 -8.96
N ALA A 146 4.53 -5.67 -8.62
CA ALA A 146 4.88 -5.34 -7.25
C ALA A 146 3.91 -4.32 -6.65
N PHE A 147 2.68 -4.74 -6.37
CA PHE A 147 1.72 -3.94 -5.62
C PHE A 147 2.30 -3.56 -4.26
N ARG A 148 2.04 -2.33 -3.82
CA ARG A 148 2.61 -1.79 -2.59
C ARG A 148 1.67 -1.99 -1.42
N LEU A 149 2.25 -2.17 -0.24
CA LEU A 149 1.49 -2.21 1.01
C LEU A 149 0.85 -0.84 1.27
N GLU A 150 -0.34 -0.82 1.83
CA GLU A 150 -0.99 0.41 2.25
C GLU A 150 -0.93 0.53 3.78
N MET A 151 -0.20 1.54 4.25
CA MET A 151 -0.03 1.82 5.68
C MET A 151 -1.16 2.70 6.16
N THR A 152 -1.85 2.28 7.21
CA THR A 152 -3.04 2.97 7.77
C THR A 152 -2.84 3.44 9.19
N SER A 153 -1.82 2.96 9.91
CA SER A 153 -1.43 3.43 11.24
C SER A 153 0.03 3.12 11.53
N ALA A 154 0.69 3.99 12.30
CA ALA A 154 2.03 3.79 12.81
C ALA A 154 2.15 4.37 14.24
N LEU A 155 3.15 5.21 14.56
CA LEU A 155 3.33 5.78 15.89
C LEU A 155 2.12 6.62 16.31
N ARG A 156 1.62 6.40 17.52
CA ARG A 156 0.51 7.15 18.10
C ARG A 156 0.90 7.74 19.44
N SER A 157 0.57 9.02 19.70
CA SER A 157 0.72 9.59 21.02
C SER A 157 -0.38 9.12 21.98
N ALA A 158 -0.19 9.33 23.27
CA ALA A 158 -1.18 9.00 24.30
C ALA A 158 -2.49 9.80 24.08
N GLU A 159 -2.37 11.09 23.74
CA GLU A 159 -3.52 11.98 23.48
C GLU A 159 -4.27 11.57 22.22
N ALA A 160 -3.54 11.19 21.14
CA ALA A 160 -4.16 10.69 19.94
C ALA A 160 -4.92 9.38 20.18
N GLN A 161 -4.37 8.49 21.02
CA GLN A 161 -5.05 7.27 21.46
C GLN A 161 -6.32 7.58 22.27
N GLU A 162 -6.25 8.53 23.20
CA GLU A 162 -7.42 8.95 23.97
C GLU A 162 -8.50 9.58 23.10
N SER A 163 -8.10 10.44 22.15
CA SER A 163 -9.02 11.05 21.17
C SER A 163 -9.67 9.99 20.29
N LEU A 164 -8.89 9.03 19.78
CA LEU A 164 -9.41 7.93 18.96
C LEU A 164 -10.46 7.11 19.72
N ARG A 165 -10.25 6.83 21.01
CA ARG A 165 -11.21 6.09 21.85
C ARG A 165 -12.56 6.77 21.99
N ARG A 166 -12.62 8.08 21.90
CA ARG A 166 -13.90 8.84 21.97
C ARG A 166 -14.75 8.65 20.71
N THR A 167 -14.11 8.34 19.58
CA THR A 167 -14.77 8.25 18.26
C THR A 167 -14.81 6.83 17.71
N ASN A 168 -13.94 5.93 18.20
CA ASN A 168 -13.82 4.56 17.72
C ASN A 168 -13.92 3.56 18.90
N VAL A 169 -15.05 2.89 19.00
CA VAL A 169 -15.33 1.88 20.04
C VAL A 169 -14.40 0.66 19.98
N ASN A 170 -13.73 0.44 18.86
CA ASN A 170 -12.80 -0.66 18.64
C ASN A 170 -11.37 -0.31 19.10
N ALA A 171 -11.09 0.95 19.44
CA ALA A 171 -9.78 1.36 19.93
C ALA A 171 -9.50 0.72 21.30
N ALA A 172 -8.29 0.17 21.48
CA ALA A 172 -7.89 -0.49 22.70
C ALA A 172 -8.17 0.37 23.94
N VAL A 173 -8.70 -0.26 24.99
CA VAL A 173 -8.92 0.37 26.30
C VAL A 173 -7.57 0.42 27.02
N GLY A 174 -7.06 1.63 27.31
CA GLY A 174 -5.76 1.83 27.96
C GLY A 174 -4.63 2.06 26.95
N GLU A 175 -3.48 1.46 27.22
CA GLU A 175 -2.30 1.56 26.36
C GLU A 175 -2.51 0.86 25.02
N SER A 176 -1.98 1.48 23.98
CA SER A 176 -1.91 0.90 22.64
C SER A 176 -0.48 0.57 22.28
N THR A 177 -0.26 -0.57 21.63
CA THR A 177 1.07 -0.97 21.13
C THR A 177 1.66 0.06 20.16
N HIS A 178 0.83 0.84 19.46
CA HIS A 178 1.28 1.95 18.59
C HIS A 178 2.04 3.05 19.34
N GLN A 179 1.82 3.22 20.65
CA GLN A 179 2.53 4.24 21.44
C GLN A 179 4.03 3.96 21.58
N TYR A 180 4.45 2.75 21.29
CA TYR A 180 5.82 2.27 21.42
C TYR A 180 6.64 2.34 20.11
N GLY A 181 6.01 2.69 18.99
CA GLY A 181 6.66 2.81 17.67
C GLY A 181 7.14 1.50 17.06
N THR A 182 6.81 0.36 17.65
CA THR A 182 7.14 -0.99 17.15
C THR A 182 5.95 -1.65 16.45
N THR A 183 4.84 -0.92 16.34
CA THR A 183 3.57 -1.45 15.82
C THR A 183 3.05 -0.58 14.71
N PHE A 184 2.50 -1.24 13.68
CA PHE A 184 1.91 -0.59 12.52
C PHE A 184 0.78 -1.44 11.93
N ASP A 185 -0.12 -0.78 11.21
CA ASP A 185 -1.24 -1.42 10.55
C ASP A 185 -1.05 -1.38 9.03
N ILE A 186 -1.24 -2.53 8.38
CA ILE A 186 -1.23 -2.71 6.94
C ILE A 186 -2.64 -3.09 6.49
N ALA A 187 -3.24 -2.28 5.60
CA ALA A 187 -4.52 -2.63 5.01
C ALA A 187 -4.43 -3.95 4.23
N TYR A 188 -5.47 -4.77 4.30
CA TYR A 188 -5.61 -5.93 3.44
C TYR A 188 -6.78 -5.82 2.46
N SER A 189 -7.53 -4.75 2.52
CA SER A 189 -8.61 -4.42 1.59
C SER A 189 -8.18 -3.49 0.44
N ALA A 190 -6.98 -2.91 0.55
CA ALA A 190 -6.42 -1.99 -0.45
C ALA A 190 -4.91 -2.17 -0.57
N PHE A 191 -4.39 -1.96 -1.78
CA PHE A 191 -2.97 -2.04 -2.11
C PHE A 191 -2.64 -0.93 -3.09
N GLY A 192 -1.54 -0.23 -2.87
CA GLY A 192 -1.08 0.80 -3.78
C GLY A 192 -0.60 0.23 -5.13
N PRO A 193 -0.69 1.00 -6.22
CA PRO A 193 -0.17 0.58 -7.51
C PRO A 193 1.35 0.41 -7.45
N PRO A 194 1.93 -0.42 -8.34
CA PRO A 194 3.38 -0.54 -8.47
C PRO A 194 4.03 0.81 -8.74
N LEU A 195 5.20 1.07 -8.15
CA LEU A 195 5.94 2.31 -8.44
C LEU A 195 6.42 2.36 -9.89
N LYS A 196 6.85 1.21 -10.42
CA LYS A 196 7.22 1.11 -11.84
C LYS A 196 5.95 0.95 -12.68
N PRO A 197 5.85 1.63 -13.82
CA PRO A 197 4.71 1.49 -14.71
C PRO A 197 4.42 0.02 -15.04
N VAL A 198 3.17 -0.39 -14.92
CA VAL A 198 2.73 -1.76 -15.26
C VAL A 198 2.84 -2.05 -16.77
N LEU A 199 2.91 -0.99 -17.56
CA LEU A 199 3.13 -0.98 -19.00
C LEU A 199 3.88 0.30 -19.38
N GLN A 200 4.94 0.19 -20.16
CA GLN A 200 5.57 1.35 -20.80
C GLN A 200 4.78 1.77 -22.04
N VAL A 201 4.41 3.03 -22.07
CA VAL A 201 3.66 3.65 -23.17
C VAL A 201 4.62 4.42 -24.06
N ARG A 202 4.46 4.30 -25.39
CA ARG A 202 5.23 5.02 -26.38
C ARG A 202 4.33 5.52 -27.50
N ILE A 203 4.16 6.83 -27.57
CA ILE A 203 3.44 7.52 -28.64
C ILE A 203 4.41 8.54 -29.25
N PRO A 204 5.15 8.17 -30.31
CA PRO A 204 6.13 9.07 -30.93
C PRO A 204 5.50 10.39 -31.40
N GLU A 205 4.27 10.34 -31.87
CA GLU A 205 3.48 11.48 -32.38
C GLU A 205 3.02 12.42 -31.27
N ALA A 206 2.93 11.93 -30.02
CA ALA A 206 2.50 12.69 -28.85
C ALA A 206 3.21 12.21 -27.56
N PRO A 207 4.53 12.42 -27.42
CA PRO A 207 5.31 11.88 -26.29
C PRO A 207 4.80 12.35 -24.91
N TRP A 208 4.20 13.52 -24.85
CA TRP A 208 3.62 14.11 -23.65
C TRP A 208 2.45 13.30 -23.07
N LEU A 209 1.77 12.48 -23.90
CA LEU A 209 0.68 11.58 -23.47
C LEU A 209 1.21 10.34 -22.72
N ALA A 210 2.46 9.95 -22.93
CA ALA A 210 2.98 8.68 -22.38
C ALA A 210 2.84 8.58 -20.86
N ALA A 211 3.33 9.58 -20.13
CA ALA A 211 3.23 9.61 -18.67
C ALA A 211 1.76 9.62 -18.17
N HIS A 212 0.87 10.30 -18.89
CA HIS A 212 -0.55 10.33 -18.56
C HIS A 212 -1.20 8.95 -18.72
N LEU A 213 -0.91 8.25 -19.81
CA LEU A 213 -1.43 6.91 -20.05
C LEU A 213 -0.82 5.86 -19.13
N GLU A 214 0.44 6.00 -18.73
CA GLU A 214 1.05 5.18 -17.70
C GLU A 214 0.34 5.39 -16.35
N GLY A 215 -0.06 6.63 -16.03
CA GLY A 215 -0.92 6.95 -14.88
C GLY A 215 -2.29 6.27 -14.96
N VAL A 216 -2.93 6.29 -16.14
CA VAL A 216 -4.19 5.56 -16.36
C VAL A 216 -4.01 4.06 -16.13
N ALA A 217 -2.93 3.47 -16.67
CA ALA A 217 -2.62 2.06 -16.47
C ALA A 217 -2.40 1.73 -14.99
N ALA A 218 -1.73 2.60 -14.22
CA ALA A 218 -1.54 2.45 -12.78
C ALA A 218 -2.86 2.48 -12.01
N THR A 219 -3.76 3.43 -12.33
CA THR A 219 -5.11 3.53 -11.73
C THR A 219 -5.95 2.28 -12.02
N LEU A 220 -5.89 1.77 -13.24
CA LEU A 220 -6.60 0.54 -13.60
C LEU A 220 -6.02 -0.67 -12.86
N ALA A 221 -4.69 -0.76 -12.72
CA ALA A 221 -4.05 -1.81 -11.93
C ALA A 221 -4.44 -1.72 -10.44
N GLU A 222 -4.54 -0.52 -9.87
CA GLU A 222 -5.05 -0.32 -8.49
C GLU A 222 -6.50 -0.80 -8.35
N THR A 223 -7.33 -0.56 -9.38
CA THR A 223 -8.71 -1.09 -9.41
C THR A 223 -8.74 -2.62 -9.42
N VAL A 224 -7.81 -3.25 -10.14
CA VAL A 224 -7.64 -4.72 -10.09
C VAL A 224 -7.22 -5.16 -8.69
N ALA A 225 -6.25 -4.49 -8.07
CA ALA A 225 -5.80 -4.81 -6.72
C ALA A 225 -6.95 -4.72 -5.69
N ALA A 226 -7.79 -3.69 -5.79
CA ALA A 226 -8.97 -3.56 -4.93
C ALA A 226 -9.96 -4.70 -5.14
N ARG A 227 -10.26 -5.07 -6.39
CA ARG A 227 -11.14 -6.21 -6.73
C ARG A 227 -10.57 -7.55 -6.29
N ARG A 228 -9.24 -7.72 -6.34
CA ARG A 228 -8.49 -8.93 -5.98
C ARG A 228 -7.86 -8.84 -4.58
N SER A 229 -8.39 -7.95 -3.74
CA SER A 229 -7.84 -7.74 -2.39
C SER A 229 -7.82 -8.99 -1.53
N ARG A 230 -8.75 -9.93 -1.70
CA ARG A 230 -8.79 -11.19 -0.95
C ARG A 230 -7.64 -12.14 -1.33
N GLU A 231 -7.29 -12.20 -2.60
CA GLU A 231 -6.17 -12.98 -3.12
C GLU A 231 -4.84 -12.33 -2.71
N LEU A 232 -4.73 -11.01 -2.83
CA LEU A 232 -3.57 -10.25 -2.35
C LEU A 232 -3.41 -10.36 -0.82
N MET A 233 -4.52 -10.29 -0.07
CA MET A 233 -4.54 -10.56 1.37
C MET A 233 -3.98 -11.95 1.69
N ALA A 234 -4.32 -12.97 0.89
CA ALA A 234 -3.82 -14.32 1.11
C ALA A 234 -2.30 -14.41 0.86
N VAL A 235 -1.78 -13.73 -0.18
CA VAL A 235 -0.33 -13.67 -0.44
C VAL A 235 0.39 -12.97 0.71
N LEU A 236 -0.08 -11.81 1.15
CA LEU A 236 0.49 -11.07 2.29
C LEU A 236 0.36 -11.85 3.59
N GLY A 237 -0.82 -12.41 3.87
CA GLY A 237 -1.08 -13.18 5.08
C GLY A 237 -0.16 -14.39 5.23
N ASN A 238 0.16 -15.09 4.15
CA ASN A 238 1.13 -16.19 4.17
C ASN A 238 2.55 -15.70 4.52
N VAL A 239 2.97 -14.54 4.00
CA VAL A 239 4.24 -13.89 4.37
C VAL A 239 4.27 -13.56 5.86
N LEU A 240 3.18 -13.01 6.38
CA LEU A 240 3.07 -12.66 7.81
C LEU A 240 3.10 -13.90 8.71
N VAL A 241 2.41 -14.98 8.33
CA VAL A 241 2.47 -16.28 9.04
C VAL A 241 3.90 -16.82 9.09
N GLU A 242 4.62 -16.77 7.96
CA GLU A 242 6.02 -17.19 7.89
C GLU A 242 6.89 -16.38 8.87
N MET A 243 6.85 -15.05 8.81
CA MET A 243 7.64 -14.18 9.69
C MET A 243 7.25 -14.31 11.17
N GLN A 244 5.97 -14.56 11.45
CA GLN A 244 5.50 -14.84 12.79
C GLN A 244 6.02 -16.20 13.30
N SER A 245 6.06 -17.22 12.46
CA SER A 245 6.64 -18.53 12.81
C SER A 245 8.15 -18.47 13.08
N GLU A 246 8.84 -17.53 12.45
CA GLU A 246 10.25 -17.20 12.70
C GLU A 246 10.46 -16.40 14.00
N GLY A 247 9.38 -16.03 14.70
CA GLY A 247 9.42 -15.22 15.92
C GLY A 247 9.84 -13.76 15.69
N LYS A 248 9.72 -13.24 14.47
CA LYS A 248 10.10 -11.86 14.10
C LYS A 248 9.03 -10.85 14.46
N ILE A 249 7.77 -11.22 14.25
CA ILE A 249 6.61 -10.37 14.44
C ILE A 249 5.49 -11.12 15.16
N MET A 250 4.58 -10.39 15.76
CA MET A 250 3.26 -10.84 16.19
C MET A 250 2.22 -10.13 15.35
N VAL A 251 1.19 -10.84 14.89
CA VAL A 251 0.17 -10.28 14.01
C VAL A 251 -1.21 -10.55 14.58
N THR A 252 -2.08 -9.56 14.50
CA THR A 252 -3.54 -9.73 14.68
C THR A 252 -4.23 -9.35 13.37
N LEU A 253 -4.98 -10.30 12.81
CA LEU A 253 -5.91 -10.06 11.71
C LEU A 253 -7.18 -9.42 12.27
N GLU A 254 -7.33 -8.12 12.11
CA GLU A 254 -8.51 -7.38 12.58
C GLU A 254 -9.65 -7.48 11.57
N ARG A 255 -10.86 -7.77 12.05
CA ARG A 255 -12.04 -7.87 11.16
C ARG A 255 -12.88 -6.60 11.11
N LEU A 256 -12.90 -5.87 12.21
CA LEU A 256 -13.68 -4.62 12.31
C LEU A 256 -13.00 -3.46 11.59
N GLN A 257 -11.68 -3.52 11.51
CA GLN A 257 -10.86 -2.71 10.63
C GLN A 257 -10.13 -3.68 9.69
N PRO A 258 -10.17 -3.46 8.36
CA PRO A 258 -9.59 -4.43 7.42
C PRO A 258 -8.06 -4.30 7.36
N VAL A 259 -7.38 -4.57 8.48
CA VAL A 259 -5.93 -4.42 8.64
C VAL A 259 -5.28 -5.65 9.27
N PHE A 260 -4.02 -5.86 8.95
CA PHE A 260 -3.09 -6.63 9.75
C PHE A 260 -2.41 -5.69 10.74
N HIS A 261 -2.69 -5.87 12.01
CA HIS A 261 -2.01 -5.20 13.10
C HIS A 261 -0.71 -5.96 13.43
N VAL A 262 0.42 -5.35 13.18
CA VAL A 262 1.74 -5.99 13.24
C VAL A 262 2.60 -5.35 14.31
N THR A 263 3.10 -6.15 15.27
CA THR A 263 4.03 -5.73 16.31
C THR A 263 5.36 -6.49 16.19
N VAL A 264 6.47 -5.78 16.28
CA VAL A 264 7.82 -6.38 16.30
C VAL A 264 7.98 -7.27 17.53
N ALA A 265 8.41 -8.52 17.34
CA ALA A 265 8.61 -9.49 18.42
C ALA A 265 10.07 -9.67 18.84
N ARG A 266 11.02 -9.33 17.97
CA ARG A 266 12.46 -9.31 18.25
C ARG A 266 13.16 -8.20 17.48
N ARG A 267 14.41 -7.86 17.83
CA ARG A 267 15.22 -6.90 17.08
C ARG A 267 15.53 -7.40 15.66
N PHE A 268 15.59 -6.47 14.72
CA PHE A 268 15.90 -6.68 13.30
C PHE A 268 17.33 -6.26 12.97
#